data_54308f0810e0e8476ee91c28341d0635
#
_entry.id   54308f0810e0e8476ee91c28341d0635
#
_cell.length_a   1.000
_cell.length_b   1.000
_cell.length_c   1.000
_cell.angle_alpha   90.00
_cell.angle_beta   90.00
_cell.angle_gamma   90.00
#
_symmetry.space_group_name_H-M   'P 1'
#
loop_
_entity.id
_entity.type
_entity.pdbx_description
1 polymer ?
#
loop_
_entity_poly.entity_id
_entity_poly.type
_entity_poly.pdbx_seq_one_letter_code
_entity_poly.pdbx_strand_id
1 'polypeptide(L)'
;MTKLLCQINDEPFYTKPTDPRFMGKLRDKMIQRKWSYVTEAEFIDKITHGHAWYGNLFDGHDLMETGQQRLCWRAQSIIAVDIDHCTVDPQAMARFYTDLGYIPWLVYPTFSDGVDGLRSYRLLWRVEIDHSITYEQWANVIKGLSTLTEHGDPRARDCTRMWQGGWSAPSWHVPGLIWTYAELADKLGLH
;
A
#
# COMPACT_ATOMS: atom_id res chain seq x y z
N MET A 1 1.77 -15.23 16.10
CA MET A 1 2.02 -13.92 15.46
C MET A 1 1.66 -14.04 14.00
N THR A 2 0.81 -13.17 13.52
CA THR A 2 0.37 -13.18 12.12
C THR A 2 1.48 -12.60 11.25
N LYS A 3 1.90 -13.34 10.21
CA LYS A 3 2.94 -12.91 9.28
C LYS A 3 2.33 -12.24 8.06
N LEU A 4 3.00 -11.21 7.56
CA LEU A 4 2.71 -10.57 6.27
C LEU A 4 3.73 -11.01 5.25
N LEU A 5 3.27 -11.19 4.01
CA LEU A 5 4.16 -11.45 2.89
C LEU A 5 4.29 -10.15 2.09
N CYS A 6 5.49 -9.57 2.04
CA CYS A 6 5.74 -8.29 1.38
C CYS A 6 7.21 -8.18 0.98
N GLN A 7 7.53 -7.13 0.24
CA GLN A 7 8.91 -6.72 -0.03
C GLN A 7 9.16 -5.37 0.63
N ILE A 8 10.26 -5.27 1.37
CA ILE A 8 10.66 -4.04 2.03
C ILE A 8 12.11 -3.74 1.64
N ASN A 9 12.43 -2.49 1.32
CA ASN A 9 13.80 -2.06 1.06
C ASN A 9 14.62 -2.12 2.35
N ASP A 10 15.88 -2.55 2.25
CA ASP A 10 16.75 -2.71 3.43
C ASP A 10 17.13 -1.38 4.07
N GLU A 11 17.27 -0.35 3.26
CA GLU A 11 17.75 0.97 3.69
C GLU A 11 16.60 1.97 3.76
N PRO A 12 16.48 2.76 4.84
CA PRO A 12 15.48 3.81 4.93
C PRO A 12 15.86 5.02 4.09
N PHE A 13 14.87 5.78 3.67
CA PHE A 13 15.02 7.12 3.12
C PHE A 13 14.78 8.15 4.20
N TYR A 14 15.66 9.12 4.36
CA TYR A 14 15.50 10.21 5.33
C TYR A 14 14.63 11.35 4.79
N THR A 15 14.50 11.42 3.46
CA THR A 15 13.62 12.37 2.75
C THR A 15 12.95 11.65 1.60
N LYS A 16 11.84 12.21 1.09
CA LYS A 16 11.15 11.66 -0.08
C LYS A 16 12.11 11.61 -1.27
N PRO A 17 12.46 10.43 -1.80
CA PRO A 17 13.31 10.34 -2.98
C PRO A 17 12.54 10.85 -4.21
N THR A 18 13.16 11.78 -4.94
CA THR A 18 12.52 12.47 -6.08
C THR A 18 13.19 12.17 -7.42
N ASP A 19 14.41 11.59 -7.43
CA ASP A 19 15.09 11.23 -8.68
C ASP A 19 14.39 10.02 -9.37
N PRO A 20 13.77 10.22 -10.54
CA PRO A 20 13.06 9.13 -11.23
C PRO A 20 13.97 7.97 -11.65
N ARG A 21 15.26 8.24 -11.97
CA ARG A 21 16.21 7.20 -12.37
C ARG A 21 16.59 6.32 -11.19
N PHE A 22 16.82 6.95 -10.03
CA PHE A 22 17.08 6.23 -8.79
C PHE A 22 15.85 5.38 -8.40
N MET A 23 14.65 5.96 -8.45
CA MET A 23 13.41 5.25 -8.11
C MET A 23 13.13 4.08 -9.06
N GLY A 24 13.44 4.23 -10.35
CA GLY A 24 13.35 3.14 -11.32
C GLY A 24 14.25 1.97 -10.95
N LYS A 25 15.54 2.23 -10.68
CA LYS A 25 16.50 1.20 -10.28
C LYS A 25 16.13 0.52 -8.96
N LEU A 26 15.66 1.29 -7.97
CA LEU A 26 15.20 0.76 -6.69
C LEU A 26 14.01 -0.20 -6.89
N ARG A 27 13.03 0.23 -7.67
CA ARG A 27 11.86 -0.55 -8.02
C ARG A 27 12.25 -1.90 -8.64
N ASP A 28 13.10 -1.88 -9.66
CA ASP A 28 13.54 -3.08 -10.37
C ASP A 28 14.32 -4.02 -9.44
N LYS A 29 15.19 -3.46 -8.59
CA LYS A 29 15.91 -4.21 -7.54
C LYS A 29 14.95 -4.89 -6.55
N MET A 30 13.89 -4.19 -6.13
CA MET A 30 12.93 -4.74 -5.17
C MET A 30 12.07 -5.84 -5.80
N ILE A 31 11.59 -5.67 -7.03
CA ILE A 31 10.78 -6.68 -7.72
C ILE A 31 11.56 -7.98 -7.96
N GLN A 32 12.86 -7.89 -8.23
CA GLN A 32 13.75 -9.05 -8.42
C GLN A 32 14.07 -9.79 -7.12
N ARG A 33 13.82 -9.17 -5.97
CA ARG A 33 14.04 -9.82 -4.66
C ARG A 33 12.93 -10.83 -4.37
N LYS A 34 13.28 -11.87 -3.66
CA LYS A 34 12.30 -12.75 -3.05
C LYS A 34 11.52 -11.96 -2.00
N TRP A 35 10.20 -12.14 -1.98
CA TRP A 35 9.37 -11.67 -0.88
C TRP A 35 9.70 -12.42 0.40
N SER A 36 9.49 -11.75 1.51
CA SER A 36 9.76 -12.30 2.84
C SER A 36 8.53 -12.20 3.74
N TYR A 37 8.44 -13.15 4.65
CA TYR A 37 7.49 -13.06 5.73
C TYR A 37 8.06 -12.15 6.81
N VAL A 38 7.35 -11.09 7.14
CA VAL A 38 7.64 -10.21 8.27
C VAL A 38 6.49 -10.25 9.26
N THR A 39 6.75 -9.97 10.51
CA THR A 39 5.68 -9.74 11.48
C THR A 39 5.02 -8.40 11.23
N GLU A 40 3.80 -8.24 11.72
CA GLU A 40 3.07 -6.98 11.64
C GLU A 40 3.85 -5.82 12.28
N ALA A 41 4.46 -6.08 13.44
CA ALA A 41 5.30 -5.09 14.14
C ALA A 41 6.54 -4.69 13.34
N GLU A 42 7.24 -5.64 12.72
CA GLU A 42 8.40 -5.37 11.86
C GLU A 42 8.01 -4.56 10.62
N PHE A 43 6.87 -4.87 9.99
CA PHE A 43 6.38 -4.10 8.85
C PHE A 43 6.11 -2.65 9.26
N ILE A 44 5.35 -2.44 10.33
CA ILE A 44 5.01 -1.12 10.85
C ILE A 44 6.28 -0.33 11.19
N ASP A 45 7.21 -0.94 11.94
CA ASP A 45 8.49 -0.32 12.30
C ASP A 45 9.24 0.16 11.04
N LYS A 46 9.39 -0.70 10.05
CA LYS A 46 10.10 -0.38 8.81
C LYS A 46 9.46 0.79 8.05
N ILE A 47 8.16 0.72 7.78
CA ILE A 47 7.49 1.76 6.97
C ILE A 47 7.41 3.10 7.69
N THR A 48 7.35 3.12 9.00
CA THR A 48 7.38 4.35 9.83
C THR A 48 8.79 4.88 10.09
N HIS A 49 9.80 4.16 9.60
CA HIS A 49 11.21 4.59 9.56
C HIS A 49 11.72 4.76 8.13
N GLY A 50 10.87 5.15 7.20
CA GLY A 50 11.26 5.60 5.87
C GLY A 50 11.55 4.51 4.84
N HIS A 51 11.30 3.22 5.13
CA HIS A 51 11.56 2.15 4.18
C HIS A 51 10.49 2.11 3.08
N ALA A 52 10.93 1.96 1.83
CA ALA A 52 10.02 1.67 0.71
C ALA A 52 9.55 0.21 0.77
N TRP A 53 8.34 -0.04 0.27
CA TRP A 53 7.72 -1.36 0.35
C TRP A 53 6.77 -1.64 -0.81
N TYR A 54 6.50 -2.93 -1.02
CA TYR A 54 5.45 -3.46 -1.89
C TYR A 54 4.49 -4.34 -1.09
N GLY A 55 3.20 -4.15 -1.28
CA GLY A 55 2.14 -5.01 -0.75
C GLY A 55 1.67 -6.07 -1.75
N ASN A 56 2.39 -6.30 -2.81
CA ASN A 56 2.08 -7.25 -3.87
C ASN A 56 3.27 -8.18 -4.11
N LEU A 57 2.97 -9.33 -4.67
CA LEU A 57 3.93 -10.37 -5.00
C LEU A 57 4.24 -10.33 -6.48
N PHE A 58 5.53 -10.37 -6.83
CA PHE A 58 6.01 -10.40 -8.19
C PHE A 58 6.78 -11.69 -8.49
N ASP A 59 6.71 -12.14 -9.72
CA ASP A 59 7.72 -13.05 -10.29
C ASP A 59 8.81 -12.21 -10.96
N GLY A 60 9.95 -12.08 -10.30
CA GLY A 60 11.05 -11.25 -10.76
C GLY A 60 11.69 -11.74 -12.06
N HIS A 61 11.53 -13.02 -12.40
CA HIS A 61 12.04 -13.60 -13.64
C HIS A 61 11.35 -12.97 -14.86
N ASP A 62 10.05 -12.86 -14.83
CA ASP A 62 9.26 -12.27 -15.94
C ASP A 62 9.60 -10.79 -16.18
N LEU A 63 10.01 -10.04 -15.14
CA LEU A 63 10.43 -8.64 -15.31
C LEU A 63 11.69 -8.53 -16.18
N MET A 64 12.66 -9.43 -16.00
CA MET A 64 13.89 -9.44 -16.79
C MET A 64 13.61 -9.72 -18.28
N GLU A 65 12.59 -10.51 -18.57
CA GLU A 65 12.22 -10.86 -19.94
C GLU A 65 11.36 -9.79 -20.62
N THR A 66 10.38 -9.26 -19.88
CA THR A 66 9.34 -8.38 -20.47
C THR A 66 9.56 -6.89 -20.18
N GLY A 67 10.28 -6.56 -19.11
CA GLY A 67 10.39 -5.19 -18.59
C GLY A 67 9.08 -4.58 -18.07
N GLN A 68 7.99 -5.34 -18.01
CA GLN A 68 6.66 -4.87 -17.65
C GLN A 68 6.22 -5.43 -16.29
N GLN A 69 6.16 -4.59 -15.28
CA GLN A 69 5.78 -4.98 -13.91
C GLN A 69 4.42 -5.66 -13.81
N ARG A 70 3.43 -5.20 -14.59
CA ARG A 70 2.09 -5.79 -14.58
C ARG A 70 2.10 -7.27 -14.95
N LEU A 71 2.95 -7.68 -15.87
CA LEU A 71 3.08 -9.08 -16.29
C LEU A 71 3.74 -9.95 -15.22
N CYS A 72 4.55 -9.33 -14.35
CA CYS A 72 5.24 -10.01 -13.26
C CYS A 72 4.38 -10.12 -11.99
N TRP A 73 3.26 -9.42 -11.91
CA TRP A 73 2.38 -9.44 -10.75
C TRP A 73 1.72 -10.83 -10.59
N ARG A 74 1.64 -11.32 -9.33
CA ARG A 74 1.10 -12.65 -9.02
C ARG A 74 -0.01 -12.65 -7.97
N ALA A 75 0.06 -11.77 -6.99
CA ALA A 75 -0.96 -11.65 -5.95
C ALA A 75 -0.81 -10.35 -5.17
N GLN A 76 -1.78 -10.05 -4.32
CA GLN A 76 -1.81 -8.91 -3.42
C GLN A 76 -1.83 -9.39 -1.97
N SER A 77 -1.14 -8.68 -1.08
CA SER A 77 -1.16 -8.92 0.37
C SER A 77 -1.54 -7.67 1.17
N ILE A 78 -1.26 -6.49 0.62
CA ILE A 78 -1.62 -5.21 1.21
C ILE A 78 -2.04 -4.27 0.08
N ILE A 79 -3.22 -3.69 0.17
CA ILE A 79 -3.67 -2.61 -0.72
C ILE A 79 -3.61 -1.28 0.02
N ALA A 80 -3.44 -0.20 -0.73
CA ALA A 80 -3.27 1.14 -0.18
C ALA A 80 -4.09 2.19 -0.93
N VAL A 81 -4.64 3.14 -0.18
CA VAL A 81 -5.20 4.39 -0.68
C VAL A 81 -4.31 5.54 -0.22
N ASP A 82 -3.84 6.33 -1.14
CA ASP A 82 -3.01 7.52 -0.88
C ASP A 82 -3.91 8.74 -0.72
N ILE A 83 -3.74 9.48 0.35
CA ILE A 83 -4.41 10.74 0.62
C ILE A 83 -3.33 11.82 0.65
N ASP A 84 -3.39 12.70 -0.32
CA ASP A 84 -2.38 13.76 -0.47
C ASP A 84 -3.02 15.15 -0.34
N HIS A 85 -2.30 16.06 0.32
CA HIS A 85 -2.62 17.49 0.40
C HIS A 85 -4.06 17.81 0.87
N CYS A 86 -4.54 17.12 1.91
CA CYS A 86 -5.86 17.35 2.48
C CYS A 86 -5.79 18.05 3.85
N THR A 87 -6.94 18.53 4.33
CA THR A 87 -7.09 19.13 5.68
C THR A 87 -7.65 18.14 6.71
N VAL A 88 -8.06 16.94 6.26
CA VAL A 88 -8.70 15.93 7.11
C VAL A 88 -7.64 15.19 7.92
N ASP A 89 -7.88 15.07 9.22
CA ASP A 89 -7.02 14.31 10.12
C ASP A 89 -7.02 12.81 9.77
N PRO A 90 -5.85 12.13 9.85
CA PRO A 90 -5.75 10.70 9.51
C PRO A 90 -6.69 9.79 10.32
N GLN A 91 -6.92 10.08 11.61
CA GLN A 91 -7.85 9.28 12.43
C GLN A 91 -9.30 9.54 12.04
N ALA A 92 -9.65 10.78 11.69
CA ALA A 92 -10.98 11.11 11.18
C ALA A 92 -11.26 10.39 9.88
N MET A 93 -10.29 10.32 8.96
CA MET A 93 -10.41 9.55 7.71
C MET A 93 -10.53 8.04 7.98
N ALA A 94 -9.76 7.50 8.91
CA ALA A 94 -9.89 6.09 9.31
C ALA A 94 -11.29 5.77 9.84
N ARG A 95 -11.87 6.65 10.66
CA ARG A 95 -13.26 6.53 11.15
C ARG A 95 -14.26 6.61 10.02
N PHE A 96 -14.10 7.56 9.10
CA PHE A 96 -14.96 7.67 7.91
C PHE A 96 -15.05 6.34 7.14
N TYR A 97 -13.90 5.72 6.83
CA TYR A 97 -13.89 4.41 6.16
C TYR A 97 -14.50 3.30 7.05
N THR A 98 -14.27 3.36 8.36
CA THR A 98 -14.84 2.41 9.33
C THR A 98 -16.37 2.50 9.36
N ASP A 99 -16.92 3.71 9.38
CA ASP A 99 -18.37 3.96 9.39
C ASP A 99 -19.04 3.50 8.10
N LEU A 100 -18.32 3.54 6.97
CA LEU A 100 -18.75 2.93 5.71
C LEU A 100 -18.58 1.41 5.67
N GLY A 101 -18.00 0.81 6.71
CA GLY A 101 -17.75 -0.62 6.80
C GLY A 101 -16.46 -1.11 6.14
N TYR A 102 -15.51 -0.23 5.80
CA TYR A 102 -14.21 -0.55 5.20
C TYR A 102 -13.07 -0.27 6.17
N ILE A 103 -13.02 -0.93 7.30
CA ILE A 103 -12.05 -0.67 8.39
C ILE A 103 -10.62 -0.76 7.86
N PRO A 104 -9.81 0.32 7.86
CA PRO A 104 -8.41 0.23 7.51
C PRO A 104 -7.65 -0.57 8.57
N TRP A 105 -6.73 -1.44 8.13
CA TRP A 105 -5.83 -2.14 9.04
C TRP A 105 -4.82 -1.17 9.69
N LEU A 106 -4.26 -0.25 8.88
CA LEU A 106 -3.23 0.69 9.31
C LEU A 106 -3.41 2.03 8.59
N VAL A 107 -3.13 3.14 9.29
CA VAL A 107 -2.97 4.47 8.68
C VAL A 107 -1.67 5.09 9.19
N TYR A 108 -0.82 5.54 8.27
CA TYR A 108 0.45 6.18 8.62
C TYR A 108 0.72 7.43 7.78
N PRO A 109 1.33 8.48 8.38
CA PRO A 109 1.76 9.68 7.67
C PRO A 109 2.88 9.38 6.68
N THR A 110 2.85 10.00 5.50
CA THR A 110 3.90 9.90 4.48
C THR A 110 4.99 10.97 4.68
N PHE A 111 6.04 10.96 3.86
CA PHE A 111 7.06 12.02 3.85
C PHE A 111 6.53 13.43 3.57
N SER A 112 5.37 13.54 2.95
CA SER A 112 4.74 14.82 2.59
C SER A 112 3.78 15.34 3.67
N ASP A 113 3.58 14.59 4.77
CA ASP A 113 2.66 15.02 5.84
C ASP A 113 3.17 16.27 6.54
N GLY A 114 2.28 17.24 6.72
CA GLY A 114 2.60 18.54 7.34
C GLY A 114 3.26 19.56 6.42
N VAL A 115 3.58 19.19 5.17
CA VAL A 115 4.12 20.15 4.20
C VAL A 115 3.01 21.15 3.86
N ASP A 116 3.33 22.43 3.91
CA ASP A 116 2.38 23.56 3.70
C ASP A 116 1.14 23.51 4.63
N GLY A 117 1.26 22.86 5.79
CA GLY A 117 0.16 22.70 6.75
C GLY A 117 -0.92 21.69 6.32
N LEU A 118 -0.68 20.95 5.24
CA LEU A 118 -1.58 19.93 4.74
C LEU A 118 -1.17 18.54 5.21
N ARG A 119 -2.15 17.64 5.26
CA ARG A 119 -1.95 16.24 5.66
C ARG A 119 -1.73 15.36 4.42
N SER A 120 -0.81 14.42 4.56
CA SER A 120 -0.54 13.39 3.54
C SER A 120 -0.25 12.05 4.22
N TYR A 121 -1.10 11.06 4.00
CA TYR A 121 -1.04 9.77 4.67
C TYR A 121 -1.58 8.65 3.80
N ARG A 122 -1.35 7.40 4.22
CA ARG A 122 -1.89 6.21 3.56
C ARG A 122 -2.78 5.41 4.48
N LEU A 123 -3.90 4.96 3.91
CA LEU A 123 -4.73 3.94 4.51
C LEU A 123 -4.37 2.61 3.87
N LEU A 124 -4.14 1.59 4.69
CA LEU A 124 -3.80 0.24 4.27
C LEU A 124 -4.87 -0.74 4.66
N TRP A 125 -5.18 -1.66 3.77
CA TRP A 125 -5.95 -2.87 4.04
C TRP A 125 -5.05 -4.06 3.82
N ARG A 126 -4.85 -4.84 4.86
CA ARG A 126 -4.22 -6.14 4.73
C ARG A 126 -5.23 -7.11 4.15
N VAL A 127 -4.82 -7.86 3.13
CA VAL A 127 -5.70 -8.76 2.41
C VAL A 127 -5.16 -10.18 2.39
N GLU A 128 -6.07 -11.14 2.32
CA GLU A 128 -5.72 -12.54 2.14
C GLU A 128 -5.10 -12.75 0.75
N ILE A 129 -4.03 -13.54 0.70
CA ILE A 129 -3.35 -13.85 -0.56
C ILE A 129 -4.17 -14.90 -1.30
N ASP A 130 -4.74 -14.51 -2.42
CA ASP A 130 -5.48 -15.39 -3.31
C ASP A 130 -4.94 -15.24 -4.75
N HIS A 131 -4.32 -16.29 -5.25
CA HIS A 131 -3.73 -16.33 -6.59
C HIS A 131 -4.78 -16.48 -7.72
N SER A 132 -6.04 -16.71 -7.39
CA SER A 132 -7.15 -16.76 -8.36
C SER A 132 -7.67 -15.37 -8.74
N ILE A 133 -7.39 -14.35 -7.91
CA ILE A 133 -7.82 -12.97 -8.12
C ILE A 133 -6.83 -12.27 -9.05
N THR A 134 -7.33 -11.69 -10.12
CA THR A 134 -6.52 -11.03 -11.14
C THR A 134 -6.05 -9.63 -10.71
N TYR A 135 -5.06 -9.12 -11.42
CA TYR A 135 -4.60 -7.75 -11.30
C TYR A 135 -5.73 -6.72 -11.45
N GLU A 136 -6.58 -6.90 -12.48
CA GLU A 136 -7.70 -6.00 -12.78
C GLU A 136 -8.74 -5.98 -11.67
N GLN A 137 -9.02 -7.13 -11.08
CA GLN A 137 -9.95 -7.25 -9.97
C GLN A 137 -9.44 -6.46 -8.75
N TRP A 138 -8.17 -6.61 -8.36
CA TRP A 138 -7.58 -5.82 -7.28
C TRP A 138 -7.49 -4.33 -7.63
N ALA A 139 -7.15 -3.98 -8.88
CA ALA A 139 -7.13 -2.58 -9.33
C ALA A 139 -8.52 -1.92 -9.20
N ASN A 140 -9.59 -2.65 -9.48
CA ASN A 140 -10.96 -2.17 -9.29
C ASN A 140 -11.31 -1.97 -7.81
N VAL A 141 -10.88 -2.86 -6.90
CA VAL A 141 -11.05 -2.68 -5.45
C VAL A 141 -10.32 -1.43 -4.97
N ILE A 142 -9.05 -1.25 -5.35
CA ILE A 142 -8.26 -0.06 -4.98
C ILE A 142 -8.92 1.21 -5.52
N LYS A 143 -9.38 1.18 -6.77
CA LYS A 143 -10.13 2.28 -7.37
C LYS A 143 -11.42 2.58 -6.59
N GLY A 144 -12.20 1.56 -6.26
CA GLY A 144 -13.43 1.70 -5.47
C GLY A 144 -13.15 2.37 -4.14
N LEU A 145 -12.21 1.84 -3.36
CA LEU A 145 -11.81 2.44 -2.07
C LEU A 145 -11.32 3.89 -2.23
N SER A 146 -10.51 4.19 -3.26
CA SER A 146 -9.99 5.55 -3.49
C SER A 146 -11.08 6.55 -3.86
N THR A 147 -12.20 6.11 -4.41
CA THR A 147 -13.32 6.98 -4.81
C THR A 147 -14.38 7.19 -3.72
N LEU A 148 -14.27 6.52 -2.58
CA LEU A 148 -15.16 6.74 -1.43
C LEU A 148 -14.96 8.14 -0.81
N THR A 149 -13.82 8.77 -1.03
CA THR A 149 -13.51 10.13 -0.60
C THR A 149 -13.00 10.98 -1.76
N GLU A 150 -13.27 12.28 -1.73
CA GLU A 150 -12.72 13.24 -2.70
C GLU A 150 -11.20 13.44 -2.56
N HIS A 151 -10.61 13.00 -1.45
CA HIS A 151 -9.21 13.17 -1.14
C HIS A 151 -8.32 12.00 -1.62
N GLY A 152 -8.90 10.91 -2.12
CA GLY A 152 -8.14 9.78 -2.64
C GLY A 152 -7.42 10.11 -3.94
N ASP A 153 -6.09 9.87 -4.01
CA ASP A 153 -5.34 10.08 -5.24
C ASP A 153 -5.80 9.12 -6.36
N PRO A 154 -6.45 9.64 -7.42
CA PRO A 154 -6.92 8.78 -8.50
C PRO A 154 -5.80 8.14 -9.32
N ARG A 155 -4.56 8.57 -9.15
CA ARG A 155 -3.37 8.02 -9.82
C ARG A 155 -2.79 6.84 -9.04
N ALA A 156 -3.17 6.66 -7.77
CA ALA A 156 -2.67 5.60 -6.88
C ALA A 156 -3.43 4.28 -6.99
N ARG A 157 -3.97 3.96 -8.19
CA ARG A 157 -4.81 2.77 -8.43
C ARG A 157 -4.04 1.54 -8.93
N ASP A 158 -2.74 1.68 -9.10
CA ASP A 158 -1.90 0.64 -9.67
C ASP A 158 -1.47 -0.36 -8.59
N CYS A 159 -1.85 -1.62 -8.75
CA CYS A 159 -1.43 -2.72 -7.88
C CYS A 159 0.09 -2.92 -7.87
N THR A 160 0.80 -2.47 -8.91
CA THR A 160 2.26 -2.61 -9.00
C THR A 160 3.02 -1.44 -8.37
N ARG A 161 2.33 -0.54 -7.68
CA ARG A 161 2.94 0.66 -7.11
C ARG A 161 3.86 0.32 -5.94
N MET A 162 5.10 0.81 -6.04
CA MET A 162 6.02 0.87 -4.90
C MET A 162 5.63 2.04 -4.00
N TRP A 163 5.49 1.76 -2.72
CA TRP A 163 5.16 2.74 -1.71
C TRP A 163 6.40 3.18 -0.94
N GLN A 164 6.46 4.45 -0.62
CA GLN A 164 7.48 5.00 0.26
C GLN A 164 6.92 5.06 1.68
N GLY A 165 7.74 4.77 2.67
CA GLY A 165 7.37 4.93 4.07
C GLY A 165 7.23 6.39 4.50
N GLY A 166 7.28 6.63 5.79
CA GLY A 166 7.29 7.93 6.44
C GLY A 166 8.15 7.91 7.69
N TRP A 167 8.16 9.01 8.44
CA TRP A 167 8.95 9.14 9.67
C TRP A 167 8.08 9.42 10.89
N SER A 168 6.87 8.92 10.91
CA SER A 168 5.93 9.14 12.01
C SER A 168 5.26 7.85 12.40
N ALA A 169 4.95 7.71 13.69
CA ALA A 169 4.14 6.60 14.19
C ALA A 169 2.78 6.53 13.47
N PRO A 170 2.21 5.34 13.33
CA PRO A 170 0.89 5.20 12.73
C PRO A 170 -0.15 5.95 13.58
N SER A 171 -1.10 6.57 12.91
CA SER A 171 -2.23 7.28 13.54
C SER A 171 -3.42 6.36 13.82
N TRP A 172 -3.44 5.18 13.20
CA TRP A 172 -4.49 4.17 13.33
C TRP A 172 -3.91 2.78 13.10
N HIS A 173 -4.32 1.80 13.94
CA HIS A 173 -3.93 0.40 13.76
C HIS A 173 -4.97 -0.53 14.37
N VAL A 174 -5.38 -1.54 13.62
CA VAL A 174 -6.27 -2.62 14.07
C VAL A 174 -5.53 -3.95 13.95
N PRO A 175 -4.88 -4.43 15.02
CA PRO A 175 -4.03 -5.61 14.97
C PRO A 175 -4.76 -6.86 14.46
N GLY A 176 -4.12 -7.59 13.56
CA GLY A 176 -4.62 -8.87 13.06
C GLY A 176 -5.78 -8.78 12.06
N LEU A 177 -6.28 -7.59 11.73
CA LEU A 177 -7.35 -7.43 10.73
C LEU A 177 -6.86 -7.86 9.35
N ILE A 178 -7.61 -8.74 8.71
CA ILE A 178 -7.38 -9.23 7.34
C ILE A 178 -8.72 -9.23 6.62
N TRP A 179 -8.71 -8.77 5.38
CA TRP A 179 -9.85 -8.77 4.49
C TRP A 179 -9.67 -9.83 3.40
N THR A 180 -10.74 -10.44 2.96
CA THR A 180 -10.74 -11.20 1.70
C THR A 180 -11.08 -10.27 0.53
N TYR A 181 -10.72 -10.69 -0.69
CA TYR A 181 -11.16 -10.00 -1.91
C TYR A 181 -12.69 -9.94 -1.96
N ALA A 182 -13.36 -11.07 -1.69
CA ALA A 182 -14.81 -11.17 -1.77
C ALA A 182 -15.53 -10.17 -0.85
N GLU A 183 -15.06 -10.01 0.40
CA GLU A 183 -15.65 -9.04 1.33
C GLU A 183 -15.54 -7.60 0.83
N LEU A 184 -14.40 -7.22 0.27
CA LEU A 184 -14.20 -5.86 -0.25
C LEU A 184 -14.97 -5.65 -1.55
N ALA A 185 -14.95 -6.62 -2.47
CA ALA A 185 -15.63 -6.55 -3.75
C ALA A 185 -17.16 -6.47 -3.58
N ASP A 186 -17.74 -7.32 -2.73
CA ASP A 186 -19.17 -7.31 -2.42
C ASP A 186 -19.63 -5.96 -1.88
N LYS A 187 -18.93 -5.42 -0.87
CA LYS A 187 -19.23 -4.11 -0.30
C LYS A 187 -19.12 -2.97 -1.32
N LEU A 188 -18.21 -3.06 -2.30
CA LEU A 188 -18.03 -2.07 -3.37
C LEU A 188 -18.98 -2.29 -4.56
N GLY A 189 -19.80 -3.37 -4.56
CA GLY A 189 -20.67 -3.73 -5.67
C GLY A 189 -19.91 -4.17 -6.93
N LEU A 190 -18.73 -4.77 -6.77
CA LEU A 190 -17.89 -5.28 -7.86
C LEU A 190 -18.20 -6.77 -8.07
N HIS A 191 -19.06 -7.08 -9.04
CA HIS A 191 -19.47 -8.45 -9.39
C HIS A 191 -18.94 -8.88 -10.74
#